data_a7be0b6ae84ccecc0aa46143cb8896a6
#
_entry.id   a7be0b6ae84ccecc0aa46143cb8896a6
#
_cell.length_a   1.000
_cell.length_b   1.000
_cell.length_c   1.000
_cell.angle_alpha   90.00
_cell.angle_beta   90.00
_cell.angle_gamma   90.00
#
_symmetry.space_group_name_H-M   'P 1'
#
loop_
_entity.id
_entity.type
_entity.pdbx_description
1 polymer ?
#
loop_
_entity_poly.entity_id
_entity_poly.type
_entity_poly.pdbx_seq_one_letter_code
_entity_poly.pdbx_strand_id
1 'polypeptide(L)'
;MNSLFKSEFKRQLTYNPLFWICIAIGACIALLAAWIEIQIELNTLEATLQQGDHLSYNTLLSVISAYTAWIPTRIGDFYSGLYYLLWPLLATIPTAWILSNDSKEGVLEQQCLRIRKASVIRIKLYVSFISGGICSALPLILNFLVVICFLPLFTPKIYDEIYTAVPMNSLFSGLFYNSPLAYVITLSVLAFILGGLFSCTVSLFASLTKTTFQAIFISYFLLHLLAFLGSQFSAILSSAQLREVGQNAFIKLNFFQLISSEYAPTKLGFYCFCFVLLLLVIFISYKKTCRSDLL
;
A
#
# COMPACT_ATOMS: atom_id res chain seq x y z
N MET A 1 15.65 19.61 18.97
CA MET A 1 14.78 19.01 17.94
C MET A 1 15.23 17.57 17.60
N ASN A 2 16.52 17.34 17.34
CA ASN A 2 17.06 16.01 17.03
C ASN A 2 16.90 14.97 18.15
N SER A 3 17.02 15.38 19.44
CA SER A 3 16.85 14.49 20.58
C SER A 3 15.39 14.00 20.73
N LEU A 4 14.42 14.88 20.54
CA LEU A 4 13.01 14.52 20.57
C LEU A 4 12.65 13.57 19.42
N PHE A 5 13.13 13.87 18.20
CA PHE A 5 12.92 12.96 17.06
C PHE A 5 13.49 11.57 17.34
N LYS A 6 14.71 11.48 17.85
CA LYS A 6 15.36 10.20 18.15
C LYS A 6 14.59 9.43 19.25
N SER A 7 14.10 10.11 20.27
CA SER A 7 13.31 9.45 21.33
C SER A 7 11.96 8.95 20.83
N GLU A 8 11.22 9.77 20.04
CA GLU A 8 9.94 9.38 19.46
C GLU A 8 10.11 8.24 18.46
N PHE A 9 11.13 8.32 17.61
CA PHE A 9 11.46 7.27 16.64
C PHE A 9 11.74 5.94 17.33
N LYS A 10 12.57 5.95 18.39
CA LYS A 10 12.88 4.75 19.16
C LYS A 10 11.64 4.21 19.89
N ARG A 11 10.82 5.08 20.44
CA ARG A 11 9.56 4.71 21.10
C ARG A 11 8.60 4.04 20.13
N GLN A 12 8.47 4.56 18.90
CA GLN A 12 7.53 4.08 17.91
C GLN A 12 7.98 2.80 17.20
N LEU A 13 9.24 2.70 16.78
CA LEU A 13 9.71 1.56 16.01
C LEU A 13 10.28 0.44 16.89
N THR A 14 10.96 0.79 17.99
CA THR A 14 11.67 -0.23 18.78
C THR A 14 10.80 -0.75 19.94
N TYR A 15 10.13 0.15 20.66
CA TYR A 15 9.42 -0.22 21.88
C TYR A 15 7.90 -0.42 21.69
N ASN A 16 7.36 -0.11 20.52
CA ASN A 16 5.92 -0.29 20.27
C ASN A 16 5.64 -1.74 19.82
N PRO A 17 5.02 -2.58 20.67
CA PRO A 17 4.72 -3.97 20.29
C PRO A 17 3.73 -4.05 19.13
N LEU A 18 2.80 -3.10 18.99
CA LEU A 18 1.83 -3.07 17.90
C LEU A 18 2.52 -2.91 16.53
N PHE A 19 3.63 -2.18 16.46
CA PHE A 19 4.41 -2.05 15.25
C PHE A 19 4.96 -3.41 14.79
N TRP A 20 5.56 -4.16 15.68
CA TRP A 20 6.11 -5.48 15.38
C TRP A 20 5.04 -6.53 15.07
N ILE A 21 3.89 -6.47 15.77
CA ILE A 21 2.75 -7.33 15.48
C ILE A 21 2.21 -7.06 14.07
N CYS A 22 2.04 -5.80 13.68
CA CYS A 22 1.58 -5.44 12.33
C CYS A 22 2.58 -5.88 11.25
N ILE A 23 3.88 -5.73 11.49
CA ILE A 23 4.91 -6.24 10.58
C ILE A 23 4.84 -7.77 10.49
N ALA A 24 4.71 -8.47 11.61
CA ALA A 24 4.63 -9.93 11.62
C ALA A 24 3.40 -10.44 10.86
N ILE A 25 2.23 -9.83 11.05
CA ILE A 25 1.01 -10.17 10.30
C ILE A 25 1.21 -9.92 8.81
N GLY A 26 1.72 -8.75 8.43
CA GLY A 26 1.99 -8.42 7.03
C GLY A 26 3.01 -9.37 6.39
N ALA A 27 4.08 -9.72 7.10
CA ALA A 27 5.07 -10.68 6.65
C ALA A 27 4.48 -12.09 6.50
N CYS A 28 3.65 -12.56 7.45
CA CYS A 28 2.98 -13.86 7.34
C CYS A 28 2.10 -13.93 6.09
N ILE A 29 1.29 -12.90 5.82
CA ILE A 29 0.44 -12.85 4.62
C ILE A 29 1.31 -12.86 3.36
N ALA A 30 2.38 -12.07 3.34
CA ALA A 30 3.30 -11.99 2.23
C ALA A 30 4.02 -13.32 1.93
N LEU A 31 4.42 -14.04 2.97
CA LEU A 31 5.07 -15.34 2.85
C LEU A 31 4.08 -16.43 2.38
N LEU A 32 2.85 -16.41 2.88
CA LEU A 32 1.80 -17.33 2.42
C LEU A 32 1.43 -17.07 0.96
N ALA A 33 1.30 -15.81 0.56
CA ALA A 33 1.08 -15.44 -0.84
C ALA A 33 2.22 -15.95 -1.73
N ALA A 34 3.48 -15.69 -1.34
CA ALA A 34 4.64 -16.16 -2.09
C ALA A 34 4.66 -17.69 -2.23
N TRP A 35 4.42 -18.41 -1.14
CA TRP A 35 4.44 -19.86 -1.13
C TRP A 35 3.41 -20.45 -2.10
N ILE A 36 2.17 -19.96 -2.06
CA ILE A 36 1.10 -20.46 -2.91
C ILE A 36 1.36 -20.14 -4.38
N GLU A 37 1.81 -18.94 -4.71
CA GLU A 37 2.17 -18.58 -6.07
C GLU A 37 3.31 -19.45 -6.61
N ILE A 38 4.34 -19.70 -5.83
CA ILE A 38 5.44 -20.58 -6.21
C ILE A 38 4.90 -21.99 -6.51
N GLN A 39 4.01 -22.53 -5.68
CA GLN A 39 3.42 -23.87 -5.92
C GLN A 39 2.56 -23.88 -7.21
N ILE A 40 1.76 -22.85 -7.45
CA ILE A 40 0.95 -22.73 -8.65
C ILE A 40 1.84 -22.71 -9.90
N GLU A 41 2.88 -21.89 -9.91
CA GLU A 41 3.80 -21.77 -11.06
C GLU A 41 4.58 -23.07 -11.30
N LEU A 42 5.06 -23.73 -10.25
CA LEU A 42 5.77 -25.01 -10.37
C LEU A 42 4.84 -26.13 -10.89
N ASN A 43 3.63 -26.25 -10.36
CA ASN A 43 2.66 -27.23 -10.82
C ASN A 43 2.24 -26.98 -12.26
N THR A 44 2.11 -25.73 -12.68
CA THR A 44 1.82 -25.37 -14.07
C THR A 44 2.96 -25.77 -14.98
N LEU A 45 4.19 -25.59 -14.55
CA LEU A 45 5.38 -26.03 -15.29
C LEU A 45 5.41 -27.55 -15.46
N GLU A 46 5.18 -28.30 -14.38
CA GLU A 46 5.14 -29.77 -14.43
C GLU A 46 4.03 -30.27 -15.35
N ALA A 47 2.82 -29.70 -15.28
CA ALA A 47 1.70 -30.07 -16.13
C ALA A 47 1.99 -29.82 -17.62
N THR A 48 2.64 -28.70 -17.97
CA THR A 48 3.02 -28.40 -19.36
C THR A 48 4.14 -29.32 -19.87
N LEU A 49 5.09 -29.69 -19.03
CA LEU A 49 6.14 -30.66 -19.38
C LEU A 49 5.57 -32.06 -19.62
N GLN A 50 4.54 -32.49 -18.88
CA GLN A 50 3.91 -33.80 -19.03
C GLN A 50 3.03 -33.90 -20.27
N GLN A 51 2.45 -32.82 -20.77
CA GLN A 51 1.59 -32.81 -21.95
C GLN A 51 2.36 -33.01 -23.27
N GLY A 52 3.69 -33.07 -23.22
CA GLY A 52 4.53 -33.47 -24.37
C GLY A 52 4.50 -32.53 -25.55
N ASP A 53 3.94 -31.35 -25.40
CA ASP A 53 3.98 -30.32 -26.45
C ASP A 53 5.42 -29.91 -26.68
N HIS A 54 5.85 -30.01 -27.95
CA HIS A 54 7.18 -29.66 -28.42
C HIS A 54 7.49 -28.15 -28.35
N LEU A 55 6.90 -27.46 -27.38
CA LEU A 55 7.24 -26.09 -27.03
C LEU A 55 8.69 -26.07 -26.56
N SER A 56 9.51 -25.31 -27.25
CA SER A 56 10.92 -25.20 -26.87
C SER A 56 11.00 -24.79 -25.40
N TYR A 57 11.84 -25.47 -24.63
CA TYR A 57 12.06 -25.23 -23.19
C TYR A 57 12.20 -23.75 -22.84
N ASN A 58 12.71 -22.92 -23.75
CA ASN A 58 12.88 -21.48 -23.61
C ASN A 58 11.56 -20.68 -23.62
N THR A 59 10.52 -21.13 -24.30
CA THR A 59 9.20 -20.46 -24.31
C THR A 59 8.45 -20.68 -23.00
N LEU A 60 8.53 -21.86 -22.41
CA LEU A 60 7.93 -22.16 -21.11
C LEU A 60 8.59 -21.35 -19.98
N LEU A 61 9.92 -21.29 -19.98
CA LEU A 61 10.66 -20.52 -18.99
C LEU A 61 10.44 -19.00 -19.11
N SER A 62 10.08 -18.50 -20.29
CA SER A 62 9.82 -17.08 -20.48
C SER A 62 8.45 -16.62 -19.95
N VAL A 63 7.52 -17.53 -19.73
CA VAL A 63 6.19 -17.26 -19.15
C VAL A 63 6.29 -17.19 -17.62
N ILE A 64 7.14 -18.03 -17.01
CA ILE A 64 7.31 -18.09 -15.56
C ILE A 64 8.38 -17.10 -15.14
N SER A 65 7.99 -16.07 -14.39
CA SER A 65 8.90 -15.05 -13.89
C SER A 65 8.54 -14.64 -12.47
N ALA A 66 9.57 -14.35 -11.67
CA ALA A 66 9.37 -13.81 -10.33
C ALA A 66 8.60 -12.47 -10.35
N TYR A 67 8.67 -11.73 -11.45
CA TYR A 67 7.96 -10.46 -11.61
C TYR A 67 6.45 -10.63 -11.83
N THR A 68 6.01 -11.78 -12.35
CA THR A 68 4.59 -12.08 -12.56
C THR A 68 3.95 -12.75 -11.33
N ALA A 69 4.74 -13.37 -10.46
CA ALA A 69 4.30 -14.06 -9.25
C ALA A 69 4.34 -13.18 -7.98
N TRP A 70 4.53 -11.88 -8.13
CA TRP A 70 4.60 -10.92 -7.02
C TRP A 70 3.21 -10.39 -6.65
N ILE A 71 2.94 -10.12 -5.36
CA ILE A 71 1.62 -9.65 -4.88
C ILE A 71 0.99 -8.56 -5.76
N PRO A 72 1.67 -7.45 -6.12
CA PRO A 72 1.08 -6.41 -6.95
C PRO A 72 0.66 -6.84 -8.35
N THR A 73 1.20 -7.91 -8.87
CA THR A 73 0.89 -8.44 -10.21
C THR A 73 -0.14 -9.57 -10.19
N ARG A 74 -0.54 -10.06 -9.02
CA ARG A 74 -1.47 -11.19 -8.80
C ARG A 74 -2.59 -10.84 -7.83
N ILE A 75 -3.37 -9.82 -8.09
CA ILE A 75 -4.43 -9.34 -7.18
C ILE A 75 -5.62 -10.30 -7.10
N GLY A 76 -5.84 -11.12 -8.11
CA GLY A 76 -6.92 -12.11 -8.14
C GLY A 76 -6.83 -13.20 -7.08
N ASP A 77 -5.65 -13.40 -6.49
CA ASP A 77 -5.44 -14.44 -5.48
C ASP A 77 -5.92 -14.01 -4.10
N PHE A 78 -6.38 -14.99 -3.35
CA PHE A 78 -6.94 -14.76 -2.01
C PHE A 78 -5.97 -14.05 -1.07
N TYR A 79 -4.70 -14.44 -1.01
CA TYR A 79 -3.72 -13.85 -0.08
C TYR A 79 -3.24 -12.48 -0.53
N SER A 80 -3.11 -12.27 -1.83
CA SER A 80 -2.85 -10.94 -2.39
C SER A 80 -4.02 -10.01 -2.11
N GLY A 81 -5.26 -10.46 -2.32
CA GLY A 81 -6.46 -9.72 -1.95
C GLY A 81 -6.55 -9.42 -0.45
N LEU A 82 -6.17 -10.37 0.41
CA LEU A 82 -6.11 -10.21 1.86
C LEU A 82 -5.07 -9.14 2.26
N TYR A 83 -3.91 -9.12 1.62
CA TYR A 83 -2.93 -8.06 1.83
C TYR A 83 -3.52 -6.68 1.50
N TYR A 84 -4.18 -6.53 0.33
CA TYR A 84 -4.82 -5.27 -0.05
C TYR A 84 -5.95 -4.85 0.87
N LEU A 85 -6.67 -5.80 1.43
CA LEU A 85 -7.69 -5.51 2.44
C LEU A 85 -7.08 -4.99 3.74
N LEU A 86 -5.99 -5.59 4.21
CA LEU A 86 -5.43 -5.34 5.54
C LEU A 86 -4.35 -4.26 5.58
N TRP A 87 -3.65 -3.96 4.48
CA TRP A 87 -2.52 -3.01 4.51
C TRP A 87 -2.85 -1.64 5.11
N PRO A 88 -4.07 -1.04 4.92
CA PRO A 88 -4.36 0.24 5.56
C PRO A 88 -4.46 0.13 7.07
N LEU A 89 -4.97 -1.00 7.59
CA LEU A 89 -4.99 -1.27 9.03
C LEU A 89 -3.57 -1.48 9.57
N LEU A 90 -2.77 -2.29 8.88
CA LEU A 90 -1.38 -2.55 9.27
C LEU A 90 -0.54 -1.27 9.30
N ALA A 91 -0.77 -0.34 8.36
CA ALA A 91 -0.08 0.94 8.34
C ALA A 91 -0.51 1.88 9.49
N THR A 92 -1.78 1.83 9.92
CA THR A 92 -2.36 2.84 10.81
C THR A 92 -2.42 2.43 12.28
N ILE A 93 -2.65 1.15 12.58
CA ILE A 93 -2.75 0.65 13.97
C ILE A 93 -1.55 1.06 14.83
N PRO A 94 -0.29 0.87 14.40
CA PRO A 94 0.85 1.21 15.25
C PRO A 94 0.95 2.69 15.59
N THR A 95 0.44 3.56 14.73
CA THR A 95 0.70 5.02 14.80
C THR A 95 -0.46 5.82 15.38
N ALA A 96 -1.70 5.36 15.17
CA ALA A 96 -2.89 6.07 15.63
C ALA A 96 -2.95 6.27 17.15
N TRP A 97 -2.42 5.32 17.92
CA TRP A 97 -2.41 5.37 19.37
C TRP A 97 -1.50 6.45 19.95
N ILE A 98 -0.39 6.77 19.26
CA ILE A 98 0.64 7.65 19.81
C ILE A 98 0.12 9.04 20.08
N LEU A 99 -0.50 9.67 19.07
CA LEU A 99 -0.96 11.04 19.22
C LEU A 99 -2.15 11.12 20.19
N SER A 100 -3.04 10.14 20.14
CA SER A 100 -4.22 10.08 21.01
C SER A 100 -3.87 9.77 22.46
N ASN A 101 -2.98 8.82 22.71
CA ASN A 101 -2.57 8.49 24.08
C ASN A 101 -1.74 9.61 24.71
N ASP A 102 -0.81 10.18 23.95
CA ASP A 102 0.00 11.29 24.44
C ASP A 102 -0.85 12.52 24.80
N SER A 103 -1.97 12.73 24.11
CA SER A 103 -2.93 13.77 24.46
C SER A 103 -3.69 13.44 25.75
N LYS A 104 -4.10 12.18 25.94
CA LYS A 104 -4.88 11.74 27.11
C LYS A 104 -4.03 11.62 28.38
N GLU A 105 -2.78 11.22 28.25
CA GLU A 105 -1.83 11.04 29.35
C GLU A 105 -1.10 12.33 29.73
N GLY A 106 -1.39 13.47 29.09
CA GLY A 106 -0.73 14.74 29.34
C GLY A 106 0.74 14.82 28.84
N VAL A 107 1.24 13.78 28.17
CA VAL A 107 2.61 13.76 27.63
C VAL A 107 2.79 14.83 26.57
N LEU A 108 1.76 15.04 25.72
CA LEU A 108 1.77 16.08 24.72
C LEU A 108 1.91 17.47 25.34
N GLU A 109 1.21 17.73 26.45
CA GLU A 109 1.27 18.99 27.20
C GLU A 109 2.66 19.23 27.78
N GLN A 110 3.24 18.22 28.44
CA GLN A 110 4.59 18.31 28.99
C GLN A 110 5.64 18.59 27.90
N GLN A 111 5.49 18.00 26.71
CA GLN A 111 6.36 18.28 25.59
C GLN A 111 6.16 19.70 25.05
N CYS A 112 4.93 20.20 25.06
CA CYS A 112 4.58 21.56 24.60
C CYS A 112 5.07 22.66 25.54
N LEU A 113 5.30 22.38 26.83
CA LEU A 113 5.95 23.32 27.74
C LEU A 113 7.40 23.64 27.36
N ARG A 114 8.07 22.71 26.69
CA ARG A 114 9.49 22.85 26.31
C ARG A 114 9.70 23.22 24.85
N ILE A 115 8.76 22.83 23.98
CA ILE A 115 8.88 22.95 22.51
C ILE A 115 7.54 23.39 21.95
N ARG A 116 7.55 24.21 20.89
CA ARG A 116 6.32 24.67 20.22
C ARG A 116 5.46 23.47 19.80
N LYS A 117 4.16 23.48 20.12
CA LYS A 117 3.17 22.44 19.77
C LYS A 117 3.26 21.97 18.32
N ALA A 118 3.33 22.93 17.38
CA ALA A 118 3.46 22.65 15.96
C ALA A 118 4.72 21.82 15.61
N SER A 119 5.82 22.00 16.36
CA SER A 119 7.05 21.23 16.13
C SER A 119 6.96 19.82 16.71
N VAL A 120 6.31 19.66 17.85
CA VAL A 120 6.05 18.35 18.45
C VAL A 120 5.16 17.51 17.51
N ILE A 121 4.04 18.07 17.06
CA ILE A 121 3.11 17.38 16.14
C ILE A 121 3.82 16.99 14.86
N ARG A 122 4.64 17.89 14.26
CA ARG A 122 5.40 17.55 13.04
C ARG A 122 6.33 16.36 13.26
N ILE A 123 7.07 16.31 14.36
CA ILE A 123 7.98 15.20 14.66
C ILE A 123 7.18 13.89 14.77
N LYS A 124 6.05 13.89 15.48
CA LYS A 124 5.18 12.71 15.60
C LYS A 124 4.63 12.26 14.24
N LEU A 125 4.26 13.20 13.37
CA LEU A 125 3.83 12.89 12.01
C LEU A 125 4.94 12.30 11.15
N TYR A 126 6.18 12.80 11.23
CA TYR A 126 7.31 12.19 10.53
C TYR A 126 7.56 10.75 10.98
N VAL A 127 7.48 10.50 12.27
CA VAL A 127 7.64 9.14 12.82
C VAL A 127 6.48 8.25 12.40
N SER A 128 5.25 8.75 12.39
CA SER A 128 4.07 8.04 11.90
C SER A 128 4.21 7.71 10.41
N PHE A 129 4.69 8.64 9.60
CA PHE A 129 4.93 8.44 8.17
C PHE A 129 5.92 7.30 7.92
N ILE A 130 7.05 7.29 8.62
CA ILE A 130 8.06 6.25 8.47
C ILE A 130 7.52 4.90 8.93
N SER A 131 6.86 4.84 10.08
CA SER A 131 6.29 3.62 10.64
C SER A 131 5.21 3.01 9.72
N GLY A 132 4.25 3.81 9.29
CA GLY A 132 3.19 3.35 8.38
C GLY A 132 3.72 2.96 7.00
N GLY A 133 4.72 3.70 6.50
CA GLY A 133 5.41 3.37 5.26
C GLY A 133 6.13 2.02 5.31
N ILE A 134 6.83 1.74 6.41
CA ILE A 134 7.50 0.44 6.61
C ILE A 134 6.48 -0.69 6.68
N CYS A 135 5.39 -0.53 7.46
CA CYS A 135 4.36 -1.56 7.60
C CYS A 135 3.67 -1.90 6.27
N SER A 136 3.58 -0.96 5.33
CA SER A 136 2.98 -1.21 4.02
C SER A 136 3.98 -1.73 2.98
N ALA A 137 5.20 -1.22 2.93
CA ALA A 137 6.17 -1.61 1.91
C ALA A 137 6.93 -2.90 2.23
N LEU A 138 7.25 -3.15 3.51
CA LEU A 138 8.07 -4.28 3.92
C LEU A 138 7.47 -5.64 3.51
N PRO A 139 6.16 -5.91 3.67
CA PRO A 139 5.56 -7.16 3.22
C PRO A 139 5.72 -7.39 1.71
N LEU A 140 5.57 -6.35 0.88
CA LEU A 140 5.76 -6.46 -0.57
C LEU A 140 7.20 -6.80 -0.94
N ILE A 141 8.17 -6.17 -0.26
CA ILE A 141 9.59 -6.44 -0.47
C ILE A 141 9.92 -7.87 -0.04
N LEU A 142 9.42 -8.31 1.13
CA LEU A 142 9.64 -9.68 1.61
C LEU A 142 9.03 -10.72 0.67
N ASN A 143 7.80 -10.50 0.18
CA ASN A 143 7.17 -11.37 -0.80
C ASN A 143 8.04 -11.52 -2.04
N PHE A 144 8.51 -10.41 -2.62
CA PHE A 144 9.37 -10.44 -3.79
C PHE A 144 10.69 -11.17 -3.53
N LEU A 145 11.34 -10.90 -2.38
CA LEU A 145 12.60 -11.57 -2.01
C LEU A 145 12.44 -13.09 -1.87
N VAL A 146 11.31 -13.57 -1.38
CA VAL A 146 11.03 -15.00 -1.32
C VAL A 146 10.77 -15.58 -2.71
N VAL A 147 9.97 -14.91 -3.52
CA VAL A 147 9.65 -15.36 -4.88
C VAL A 147 10.91 -15.49 -5.73
N ILE A 148 11.86 -14.57 -5.67
CA ILE A 148 13.11 -14.64 -6.45
C ILE A 148 14.04 -15.79 -6.02
N CYS A 149 13.86 -16.34 -4.81
CA CYS A 149 14.65 -17.50 -4.38
C CYS A 149 14.22 -18.79 -5.10
N PHE A 150 13.01 -18.86 -5.64
CA PHE A 150 12.44 -20.07 -6.24
C PHE A 150 12.12 -19.91 -7.72
N LEU A 151 11.82 -18.70 -8.20
CA LEU A 151 11.45 -18.43 -9.58
C LEU A 151 12.51 -17.59 -10.29
N PRO A 152 12.70 -17.79 -11.61
CA PRO A 152 13.71 -17.06 -12.37
C PRO A 152 13.34 -15.58 -12.58
N LEU A 153 14.35 -14.73 -12.70
CA LEU A 153 14.20 -13.29 -12.96
C LEU A 153 14.19 -12.97 -14.47
N PHE A 154 13.37 -13.67 -15.23
CA PHE A 154 13.23 -13.36 -16.65
C PHE A 154 12.41 -12.10 -16.88
N THR A 155 12.81 -11.28 -17.85
CA THR A 155 12.03 -10.10 -18.27
C THR A 155 10.71 -10.57 -18.87
N PRO A 156 9.56 -10.12 -18.32
CA PRO A 156 8.27 -10.48 -18.87
C PRO A 156 8.16 -10.05 -20.33
N LYS A 157 7.69 -10.94 -21.20
CA LYS A 157 7.47 -10.65 -22.62
C LYS A 157 5.98 -10.61 -22.91
N ILE A 158 5.60 -9.81 -23.89
CA ILE A 158 4.23 -9.70 -24.36
C ILE A 158 4.02 -10.79 -25.40
N TYR A 159 3.34 -11.88 -25.05
CA TYR A 159 2.97 -12.91 -26.01
C TYR A 159 1.50 -12.81 -26.40
N ASP A 160 0.63 -12.48 -25.44
CA ASP A 160 -0.80 -12.26 -25.64
C ASP A 160 -1.34 -11.38 -24.51
N GLU A 161 -2.34 -10.55 -24.77
CA GLU A 161 -2.93 -9.67 -23.74
C GLU A 161 -3.52 -10.43 -22.54
N ILE A 162 -3.92 -11.69 -22.77
CA ILE A 162 -4.52 -12.55 -21.74
C ILE A 162 -3.50 -13.00 -20.69
N TYR A 163 -2.22 -13.11 -21.06
CA TYR A 163 -1.16 -13.65 -20.18
C TYR A 163 -0.26 -12.57 -19.57
N THR A 164 -0.55 -11.30 -19.78
CA THR A 164 0.24 -10.21 -19.24
C THR A 164 -0.25 -9.81 -17.85
N ALA A 165 0.60 -9.90 -16.85
CA ALA A 165 0.31 -9.51 -15.47
C ALA A 165 0.08 -7.99 -15.31
N VAL A 166 0.56 -7.19 -16.29
CA VAL A 166 0.44 -5.73 -16.28
C VAL A 166 -0.18 -5.28 -17.61
N PRO A 167 -1.36 -4.64 -17.60
CA PRO A 167 -1.98 -4.11 -18.81
C PRO A 167 -1.08 -3.09 -19.52
N MET A 168 -0.96 -3.20 -20.85
CA MET A 168 -0.08 -2.34 -21.64
C MET A 168 -0.45 -0.84 -21.55
N ASN A 169 -1.71 -0.54 -21.31
CA ASN A 169 -2.21 0.82 -21.19
C ASN A 169 -2.01 1.42 -19.78
N SER A 170 -1.44 0.68 -18.83
CA SER A 170 -1.14 1.20 -17.50
C SER A 170 0.08 2.12 -17.52
N LEU A 171 0.12 3.09 -16.61
CA LEU A 171 1.15 4.14 -16.55
C LEU A 171 2.59 3.58 -16.46
N PHE A 172 2.77 2.49 -15.72
CA PHE A 172 4.10 1.90 -15.48
C PHE A 172 4.37 0.63 -16.31
N SER A 173 3.54 0.32 -17.32
CA SER A 173 3.74 -0.84 -18.18
C SER A 173 5.11 -0.85 -18.88
N GLY A 174 5.56 0.31 -19.37
CA GLY A 174 6.88 0.44 -19.97
C GLY A 174 8.04 0.11 -19.02
N LEU A 175 7.91 0.40 -17.72
CA LEU A 175 8.90 -0.01 -16.72
C LEU A 175 8.85 -1.51 -16.48
N PHE A 176 7.66 -2.11 -16.46
CA PHE A 176 7.51 -3.55 -16.22
C PHE A 176 8.16 -4.38 -17.34
N TYR A 177 7.93 -4.02 -18.59
CA TYR A 177 8.44 -4.78 -19.74
C TYR A 177 9.89 -4.47 -20.09
N ASN A 178 10.40 -3.25 -19.86
CA ASN A 178 11.78 -2.87 -20.18
C ASN A 178 12.75 -3.06 -19.00
N SER A 179 12.31 -2.75 -17.78
CA SER A 179 13.13 -2.83 -16.55
C SER A 179 12.28 -3.23 -15.35
N PRO A 180 11.93 -4.53 -15.27
CA PRO A 180 10.98 -5.01 -14.25
C PRO A 180 11.45 -4.80 -12.81
N LEU A 181 12.76 -4.81 -12.55
CA LEU A 181 13.29 -4.51 -11.23
C LEU A 181 13.01 -3.04 -10.83
N ALA A 182 13.11 -2.10 -11.77
CA ALA A 182 12.77 -0.70 -11.51
C ALA A 182 11.26 -0.55 -11.22
N TYR A 183 10.42 -1.37 -11.87
CA TYR A 183 8.99 -1.43 -11.58
C TYR A 183 8.72 -1.89 -10.13
N VAL A 184 9.36 -2.95 -9.66
CA VAL A 184 9.24 -3.45 -8.28
C VAL A 184 9.65 -2.38 -7.25
N ILE A 185 10.77 -1.70 -7.49
CA ILE A 185 11.23 -0.61 -6.63
C ILE A 185 10.21 0.53 -6.62
N THR A 186 9.71 0.92 -7.79
CA THR A 186 8.74 2.03 -7.91
C THR A 186 7.46 1.74 -7.15
N LEU A 187 6.87 0.56 -7.29
CA LEU A 187 5.66 0.19 -6.54
C LEU A 187 5.91 0.05 -5.04
N SER A 188 7.07 -0.47 -4.64
CA SER A 188 7.45 -0.54 -3.22
C SER A 188 7.60 0.84 -2.59
N VAL A 189 8.18 1.80 -3.31
CA VAL A 189 8.29 3.20 -2.89
C VAL A 189 6.91 3.87 -2.84
N LEU A 190 6.04 3.62 -3.82
CA LEU A 190 4.66 4.11 -3.80
C LEU A 190 3.87 3.56 -2.61
N ALA A 191 4.02 2.26 -2.30
CA ALA A 191 3.39 1.65 -1.13
C ALA A 191 3.90 2.29 0.17
N PHE A 192 5.20 2.57 0.27
CA PHE A 192 5.78 3.27 1.42
C PHE A 192 5.19 4.67 1.58
N ILE A 193 5.12 5.46 0.51
CA ILE A 193 4.60 6.82 0.56
C ILE A 193 3.11 6.82 0.91
N LEU A 194 2.30 5.97 0.28
CA LEU A 194 0.86 5.89 0.54
C LEU A 194 0.57 5.41 1.97
N GLY A 195 1.25 4.36 2.44
CA GLY A 195 1.10 3.89 3.81
C GLY A 195 1.50 4.93 4.84
N GLY A 196 2.59 5.67 4.57
CA GLY A 196 3.02 6.78 5.41
C GLY A 196 2.01 7.93 5.45
N LEU A 197 1.50 8.38 4.31
CA LEU A 197 0.49 9.44 4.23
C LEU A 197 -0.82 9.02 4.91
N PHE A 198 -1.27 7.79 4.67
CA PHE A 198 -2.48 7.29 5.31
C PHE A 198 -2.33 7.18 6.83
N SER A 199 -1.18 6.73 7.31
CA SER A 199 -0.83 6.72 8.72
C SER A 199 -0.85 8.12 9.35
N CYS A 200 -0.32 9.14 8.67
CA CYS A 200 -0.38 10.53 9.14
C CYS A 200 -1.82 11.04 9.24
N THR A 201 -2.67 10.75 8.23
CA THR A 201 -4.08 11.12 8.25
C THR A 201 -4.80 10.54 9.45
N VAL A 202 -4.67 9.23 9.67
CA VAL A 202 -5.35 8.55 10.77
C VAL A 202 -4.82 9.02 12.14
N SER A 203 -3.52 9.25 12.28
CA SER A 203 -2.93 9.79 13.51
C SER A 203 -3.52 11.16 13.88
N LEU A 204 -3.68 12.05 12.90
CA LEU A 204 -4.32 13.35 13.11
C LEU A 204 -5.82 13.22 13.42
N PHE A 205 -6.53 12.33 12.73
CA PHE A 205 -7.93 12.04 13.05
C PHE A 205 -8.09 11.50 14.47
N ALA A 206 -7.18 10.62 14.92
CA ALA A 206 -7.19 10.06 16.26
C ALA A 206 -7.04 11.13 17.36
N SER A 207 -6.32 12.22 17.08
CA SER A 207 -6.22 13.35 18.00
C SER A 207 -7.49 14.22 18.06
N LEU A 208 -8.36 14.11 17.06
CA LEU A 208 -9.60 14.90 16.96
C LEU A 208 -10.84 14.11 17.39
N THR A 209 -10.74 12.80 17.53
CA THR A 209 -11.84 11.90 17.91
C THR A 209 -11.74 11.53 19.39
N LYS A 210 -12.87 11.12 19.98
CA LYS A 210 -12.93 10.69 21.38
C LYS A 210 -12.12 9.42 21.64
N THR A 211 -12.09 8.50 20.67
CA THR A 211 -11.37 7.22 20.78
C THR A 211 -10.52 6.96 19.55
N THR A 212 -9.34 6.42 19.75
CA THR A 212 -8.40 6.03 18.69
C THR A 212 -8.99 4.97 17.77
N PHE A 213 -9.75 4.04 18.35
CA PHE A 213 -10.41 2.98 17.60
C PHE A 213 -11.40 3.54 16.56
N GLN A 214 -12.21 4.55 16.97
CA GLN A 214 -13.13 5.22 16.03
C GLN A 214 -12.38 5.86 14.86
N ALA A 215 -11.23 6.49 15.11
CA ALA A 215 -10.45 7.11 14.03
C ALA A 215 -9.94 6.08 13.01
N ILE A 216 -9.40 4.96 13.48
CA ILE A 216 -8.92 3.87 12.61
C ILE A 216 -10.08 3.30 11.81
N PHE A 217 -11.18 2.94 12.48
CA PHE A 217 -12.33 2.29 11.87
C PHE A 217 -13.03 3.18 10.83
N ILE A 218 -13.27 4.46 11.16
CA ILE A 218 -13.90 5.42 10.25
C ILE A 218 -13.02 5.63 9.02
N SER A 219 -11.72 5.82 9.20
CA SER A 219 -10.79 6.03 8.08
C SER A 219 -10.68 4.80 7.19
N TYR A 220 -10.64 3.61 7.77
CA TYR A 220 -10.62 2.34 7.06
C TYR A 220 -11.93 2.13 6.27
N PHE A 221 -13.06 2.30 6.93
CA PHE A 221 -14.37 2.16 6.31
C PHE A 221 -14.58 3.17 5.18
N LEU A 222 -14.18 4.43 5.38
CA LEU A 222 -14.28 5.46 4.35
C LEU A 222 -13.47 5.11 3.11
N LEU A 223 -12.27 4.58 3.28
CA LEU A 223 -11.40 4.17 2.18
C LEU A 223 -12.05 3.04 1.34
N HIS A 224 -12.62 2.03 2.01
CA HIS A 224 -13.32 0.93 1.35
C HIS A 224 -14.65 1.37 0.73
N LEU A 225 -15.37 2.27 1.39
CA LEU A 225 -16.59 2.86 0.85
C LEU A 225 -16.32 3.63 -0.44
N LEU A 226 -15.25 4.43 -0.47
CA LEU A 226 -14.85 5.15 -1.68
C LEU A 226 -14.47 4.19 -2.82
N ALA A 227 -13.76 3.11 -2.52
CA ALA A 227 -13.43 2.08 -3.49
C ALA A 227 -14.68 1.39 -4.03
N PHE A 228 -15.62 1.02 -3.15
CA PHE A 228 -16.90 0.41 -3.52
C PHE A 228 -17.76 1.35 -4.38
N LEU A 229 -17.94 2.60 -3.96
CA LEU A 229 -18.71 3.59 -4.74
C LEU A 229 -18.08 3.82 -6.12
N GLY A 230 -16.74 3.90 -6.19
CA GLY A 230 -16.02 4.02 -7.45
C GLY A 230 -16.26 2.83 -8.40
N SER A 231 -16.28 1.61 -7.87
CA SER A 231 -16.56 0.40 -8.66
C SER A 231 -18.01 0.37 -9.17
N GLN A 232 -18.99 0.70 -8.32
CA GLN A 232 -20.41 0.76 -8.72
C GLN A 232 -20.66 1.83 -9.77
N PHE A 233 -20.06 3.01 -9.60
CA PHE A 233 -20.19 4.09 -10.56
C PHE A 233 -19.58 3.74 -11.93
N SER A 234 -18.43 3.07 -11.92
CA SER A 234 -17.81 2.54 -13.14
C SER A 234 -18.71 1.50 -13.84
N ALA A 235 -19.36 0.61 -13.08
CA ALA A 235 -20.27 -0.39 -13.63
C ALA A 235 -21.51 0.24 -14.28
N ILE A 236 -22.10 1.26 -13.65
CA ILE A 236 -23.25 2.00 -14.19
C ILE A 236 -22.89 2.71 -15.51
N LEU A 237 -21.72 3.37 -15.56
CA LEU A 237 -21.27 4.06 -16.76
C LEU A 237 -20.93 3.10 -17.90
N SER A 238 -20.39 1.92 -17.61
CA SER A 238 -20.12 0.91 -18.62
C SER A 238 -21.40 0.32 -19.21
N SER A 239 -22.46 0.19 -18.42
CA SER A 239 -23.79 -0.26 -18.89
C SER A 239 -24.52 0.77 -19.74
N ALA A 240 -24.25 2.06 -19.54
CA ALA A 240 -24.85 3.18 -20.25
C ALA A 240 -24.16 3.55 -21.58
N GLN A 241 -23.38 2.65 -22.18
CA GLN A 241 -22.60 2.87 -23.42
C GLN A 241 -21.55 4.01 -23.34
N LEU A 242 -21.29 4.56 -22.18
CA LEU A 242 -20.23 5.54 -21.92
C LEU A 242 -18.91 4.87 -21.52
N ARG A 243 -18.55 3.80 -22.24
CA ARG A 243 -17.40 2.94 -21.93
C ARG A 243 -16.07 3.72 -21.81
N GLU A 244 -15.85 4.71 -22.69
CA GLU A 244 -14.64 5.54 -22.65
C GLU A 244 -14.58 6.46 -21.40
N VAL A 245 -15.74 6.95 -20.94
CA VAL A 245 -15.84 7.78 -19.73
C VAL A 245 -15.68 6.90 -18.48
N GLY A 246 -16.24 5.70 -18.48
CA GLY A 246 -16.14 4.74 -17.36
C GLY A 246 -14.72 4.18 -17.16
N GLN A 247 -13.91 4.14 -18.20
CA GLN A 247 -12.50 3.74 -18.12
C GLN A 247 -11.57 4.87 -17.64
N ASN A 248 -12.04 6.12 -17.66
CA ASN A 248 -11.26 7.24 -17.14
C ASN A 248 -11.12 7.15 -15.63
N ALA A 249 -9.88 7.09 -15.16
CA ALA A 249 -9.46 6.81 -13.80
C ALA A 249 -10.03 7.73 -12.70
N PHE A 250 -10.56 8.91 -13.04
CA PHE A 250 -11.16 9.84 -12.09
C PHE A 250 -12.43 9.29 -11.39
N ILE A 251 -13.08 8.29 -12.00
CA ILE A 251 -14.31 7.70 -11.47
C ILE A 251 -14.00 6.58 -10.48
N LYS A 252 -12.82 5.99 -10.58
CA LYS A 252 -12.37 4.91 -9.70
C LYS A 252 -11.52 5.49 -8.57
N LEU A 253 -12.12 6.16 -7.58
CA LEU A 253 -11.44 6.65 -6.37
C LEU A 253 -10.94 5.49 -5.48
N ASN A 254 -10.21 4.58 -6.07
CA ASN A 254 -9.66 3.41 -5.40
C ASN A 254 -8.17 3.57 -5.17
N PHE A 255 -7.78 3.93 -3.94
CA PHE A 255 -6.37 4.08 -3.56
C PHE A 255 -5.57 2.78 -3.65
N PHE A 256 -6.23 1.62 -3.63
CA PHE A 256 -5.57 0.32 -3.80
C PHE A 256 -4.96 0.14 -5.19
N GLN A 257 -5.57 0.78 -6.20
CA GLN A 257 -5.07 0.74 -7.58
C GLN A 257 -3.70 1.41 -7.75
N LEU A 258 -3.33 2.32 -6.86
CA LEU A 258 -2.05 3.01 -6.94
C LEU A 258 -0.85 2.09 -6.68
N ILE A 259 -1.07 0.97 -6.01
CA ILE A 259 -0.02 0.00 -5.64
C ILE A 259 -0.17 -1.31 -6.45
N SER A 260 -1.26 -1.46 -7.20
CA SER A 260 -1.56 -2.67 -7.95
C SER A 260 -1.27 -2.51 -9.44
N SER A 261 -0.91 -3.61 -10.11
CA SER A 261 -0.68 -3.61 -11.55
C SER A 261 -1.95 -3.80 -12.37
N GLU A 262 -2.86 -4.65 -11.91
CA GLU A 262 -4.04 -5.08 -12.66
C GLU A 262 -5.03 -3.94 -12.88
N TYR A 263 -5.17 -3.06 -11.89
CA TYR A 263 -6.06 -1.90 -11.94
C TYR A 263 -5.30 -0.57 -12.00
N ALA A 264 -4.03 -0.60 -12.38
CA ALA A 264 -3.19 0.58 -12.40
C ALA A 264 -3.78 1.69 -13.28
N PRO A 265 -3.77 2.95 -12.80
CA PRO A 265 -4.26 4.08 -13.59
C PRO A 265 -3.45 4.26 -14.87
N THR A 266 -4.14 4.66 -15.94
CA THR A 266 -3.52 4.96 -17.23
C THR A 266 -2.89 6.35 -17.27
N LYS A 267 -3.30 7.26 -16.38
CA LYS A 267 -2.90 8.67 -16.39
C LYS A 267 -2.18 9.09 -15.10
N LEU A 268 -1.04 9.76 -15.24
CA LEU A 268 -0.30 10.35 -14.12
C LEU A 268 -1.15 11.31 -13.28
N GLY A 269 -2.09 12.03 -13.92
CA GLY A 269 -2.99 12.97 -13.23
C GLY A 269 -3.80 12.34 -12.09
N PHE A 270 -4.13 11.06 -12.18
CA PHE A 270 -4.83 10.35 -11.10
C PHE A 270 -3.95 10.17 -9.86
N TYR A 271 -2.68 9.80 -10.03
CA TYR A 271 -1.71 9.73 -8.93
C TYR A 271 -1.56 11.10 -8.26
N CYS A 272 -1.34 12.14 -9.05
CA CYS A 272 -1.21 13.51 -8.54
C CYS A 272 -2.47 13.93 -7.75
N PHE A 273 -3.66 13.63 -8.27
CA PHE A 273 -4.92 13.95 -7.60
C PHE A 273 -5.04 13.24 -6.24
N CYS A 274 -4.79 11.94 -6.17
CA CYS A 274 -4.86 11.18 -4.93
C CYS A 274 -3.85 11.69 -3.88
N PHE A 275 -2.61 11.96 -4.29
CA PHE A 275 -1.59 12.50 -3.40
C PHE A 275 -1.94 13.91 -2.90
N VAL A 276 -2.39 14.80 -3.78
CA VAL A 276 -2.82 16.15 -3.41
C VAL A 276 -3.99 16.10 -2.44
N LEU A 277 -4.96 15.22 -2.66
CA LEU A 277 -6.11 15.04 -1.78
C LEU A 277 -5.66 14.60 -0.37
N LEU A 278 -4.78 13.59 -0.27
CA LEU A 278 -4.24 13.15 1.02
C LEU A 278 -3.46 14.27 1.72
N LEU A 279 -2.62 15.00 0.99
CA LEU A 279 -1.86 16.12 1.55
C LEU A 279 -2.77 17.25 2.04
N LEU A 280 -3.86 17.56 1.33
CA LEU A 280 -4.84 18.55 1.76
C LEU A 280 -5.55 18.11 3.05
N VAL A 281 -5.96 16.84 3.14
CA VAL A 281 -6.58 16.30 4.36
C VAL A 281 -5.60 16.38 5.54
N ILE A 282 -4.33 16.01 5.35
CA ILE A 282 -3.28 16.14 6.35
C ILE A 282 -3.11 17.60 6.78
N PHE A 283 -3.03 18.53 5.82
CA PHE A 283 -2.82 19.95 6.10
C PHE A 283 -3.97 20.57 6.91
N ILE A 284 -5.23 20.28 6.52
CA ILE A 284 -6.43 20.77 7.21
C ILE A 284 -6.47 20.21 8.64
N SER A 285 -6.28 18.90 8.79
CA SER A 285 -6.29 18.21 10.09
C SER A 285 -5.15 18.70 10.98
N TYR A 286 -3.95 18.90 10.43
CA TYR A 286 -2.80 19.48 11.13
C TYR A 286 -3.10 20.88 11.67
N LYS A 287 -3.66 21.78 10.83
CA LYS A 287 -4.05 23.12 11.28
C LYS A 287 -5.07 23.07 12.41
N LYS A 288 -6.06 22.18 12.31
CA LYS A 288 -7.09 22.01 13.34
C LYS A 288 -6.47 21.53 14.66
N THR A 289 -5.60 20.50 14.60
CA THR A 289 -4.91 19.98 15.80
C THR A 289 -3.97 21.01 16.44
N CYS A 290 -3.29 21.82 15.64
CA CYS A 290 -2.45 22.91 16.20
C CYS A 290 -3.25 24.03 16.87
N ARG A 291 -4.49 24.28 16.43
CA ARG A 291 -5.39 25.34 16.96
C ARG A 291 -6.26 24.86 18.11
N SER A 292 -6.49 23.55 18.25
CA SER A 292 -7.24 23.01 19.39
C SER A 292 -6.51 23.35 20.68
N ASP A 293 -7.22 23.88 21.66
CA ASP A 293 -6.66 24.12 22.99
C ASP A 293 -6.31 22.78 23.63
N LEU A 294 -5.28 22.78 24.48
CA LEU A 294 -4.80 21.61 25.22
C LEU A 294 -5.63 21.35 26.48
N LEU A 295 -6.85 21.89 26.53
CA LEU A 295 -7.79 21.76 27.66
C LEU A 295 -8.70 20.55 27.49
#